data_b072f9fbc1b48f34034b5f32b8fe0511
#
_entry.id   b072f9fbc1b48f34034b5f32b8fe0511
#
_cell.length_a   1.000
_cell.length_b   1.000
_cell.length_c   1.000
_cell.angle_alpha   90.00
_cell.angle_beta   90.00
_cell.angle_gamma   90.00
#
_symmetry.space_group_name_H-M   'P 1'
#
loop_
_entity.id
_entity.type
_entity.pdbx_description
1 polymer ?
#
loop_
_entity_poly.entity_id
_entity_poly.type
_entity_poly.pdbx_seq_one_letter_code
_entity_poly.pdbx_strand_id
1 'polypeptide(L)'
;MEIYLYNTLTHEKEKFKPINPNEVKMYSCGPTVYSYAHIGNMRAYIFADTLKRMLEYNGLKVNHVMNITDVGHLTSDADTGEDKMEKAARSEGRDPYEIAAYYTKYFMDDIKSLNIEMPTTITKATDNITQMEEMVKEIVDNGYGYETSKGIYFDITKLEKYPVLSNNKLSGQEAGARIEVDPEKRNPADFALWIKAPKEHLMKWESPWGLSYPGWHIECSAMSKRFLGENFDIHTGGVDHIPVHHENEIAQCKGAFGHNPANFWMHVEFLLIDNGKMSKSLKNIYRISDLQEKGIEALAYRLFCFSAHYRNKLNFTFEGAKSAQTSLNKLRKLLVNLDFENTSP
;
A
#
# COMPACT_ATOMS: atom_id res chain seq x y z
N MET A 1 -5.68 14.63 24.75
CA MET A 1 -5.99 13.21 25.09
C MET A 1 -4.78 12.35 24.77
N GLU A 2 -4.50 11.29 25.54
CA GLU A 2 -3.42 10.37 25.20
C GLU A 2 -3.88 9.40 24.13
N ILE A 3 -3.11 9.28 23.05
CA ILE A 3 -3.40 8.37 21.93
C ILE A 3 -2.52 7.14 22.07
N TYR A 4 -3.10 5.96 21.92
CA TYR A 4 -2.39 4.68 21.90
C TYR A 4 -2.69 3.96 20.59
N LEU A 5 -1.65 3.59 19.85
CA LEU A 5 -1.74 2.86 18.58
C LEU A 5 -1.07 1.50 18.70
N TYR A 6 -1.59 0.52 17.98
CA TYR A 6 -0.90 -0.76 17.85
C TYR A 6 0.17 -0.64 16.78
N ASN A 7 1.39 -1.01 17.14
CA ASN A 7 2.55 -0.98 16.25
C ASN A 7 2.91 -2.40 15.82
N THR A 8 2.86 -2.67 14.51
CA THR A 8 3.26 -3.99 13.99
C THR A 8 4.76 -4.25 14.17
N LEU A 9 5.59 -3.20 14.26
CA LEU A 9 7.03 -3.36 14.43
C LEU A 9 7.38 -3.98 15.79
N THR A 10 6.66 -3.59 16.84
CA THR A 10 6.88 -4.07 18.22
C THR A 10 5.88 -5.14 18.63
N HIS A 11 4.79 -5.32 17.87
CA HIS A 11 3.63 -6.14 18.18
C HIS A 11 2.89 -5.73 19.47
N GLU A 12 3.02 -4.46 19.86
CA GLU A 12 2.43 -3.91 21.08
C GLU A 12 1.54 -2.70 20.81
N LYS A 13 0.69 -2.38 21.76
CA LYS A 13 -0.08 -1.13 21.81
C LYS A 13 0.72 -0.10 22.60
N GLU A 14 1.22 0.91 21.91
CA GLU A 14 2.12 1.91 22.45
C GLU A 14 1.48 3.29 22.50
N LYS A 15 1.98 4.13 23.41
CA LYS A 15 1.62 5.55 23.44
C LYS A 15 2.20 6.26 22.23
N PHE A 16 1.34 6.80 21.39
CA PHE A 16 1.74 7.57 20.22
C PHE A 16 2.27 8.95 20.63
N LYS A 17 3.46 9.27 20.13
CA LYS A 17 4.07 10.59 20.23
C LYS A 17 4.62 10.95 18.86
N PRO A 18 4.08 11.97 18.19
CA PRO A 18 4.61 12.40 16.91
C PRO A 18 6.02 12.98 17.07
N ILE A 19 6.82 12.85 16.00
CA ILE A 19 8.18 13.41 15.91
C ILE A 19 8.11 14.94 16.07
N ASN A 20 7.16 15.55 15.37
CA ASN A 20 6.83 16.97 15.56
C ASN A 20 5.56 17.06 16.41
N PRO A 21 5.57 17.75 17.58
CA PRO A 21 4.42 17.81 18.48
C PRO A 21 3.11 18.29 17.85
N ASN A 22 3.18 19.05 16.76
CA ASN A 22 2.02 19.67 16.10
C ASN A 22 1.64 19.03 14.76
N GLU A 23 2.46 18.12 14.24
CA GLU A 23 2.26 17.53 12.92
C GLU A 23 2.62 16.05 12.93
N VAL A 24 1.71 15.23 12.38
CA VAL A 24 1.95 13.81 12.11
C VAL A 24 2.25 13.62 10.63
N LYS A 25 3.37 13.00 10.32
CA LYS A 25 3.74 12.58 8.98
C LYS A 25 3.29 11.15 8.76
N MET A 26 2.39 10.93 7.80
CA MET A 26 1.80 9.63 7.51
C MET A 26 1.97 9.25 6.04
N TYR A 27 2.47 8.05 5.79
CA TYR A 27 2.53 7.45 4.47
C TYR A 27 1.58 6.26 4.36
N SER A 28 0.85 6.16 3.26
CA SER A 28 -0.01 5.02 2.95
C SER A 28 0.34 4.46 1.59
N CYS A 29 0.56 3.14 1.50
CA CYS A 29 0.67 2.49 0.20
C CYS A 29 -0.63 2.66 -0.58
N GLY A 30 -0.51 3.23 -1.76
CA GLY A 30 -1.61 3.47 -2.69
C GLY A 30 -1.88 2.28 -3.63
N PRO A 31 -2.75 2.44 -4.63
CA PRO A 31 -3.09 1.39 -5.56
C PRO A 31 -2.01 1.18 -6.62
N THR A 32 -1.90 -0.06 -7.09
CA THR A 32 -1.28 -0.36 -8.39
C THR A 32 -2.36 -0.29 -9.46
N VAL A 33 -2.22 0.66 -10.39
CA VAL A 33 -3.28 1.04 -11.31
C VAL A 33 -3.25 0.30 -12.65
N TYR A 34 -3.08 -1.02 -12.61
CA TYR A 34 -3.23 -1.91 -13.77
C TYR A 34 -4.63 -2.52 -13.88
N SER A 35 -5.47 -2.36 -12.87
CA SER A 35 -6.84 -2.87 -12.81
C SER A 35 -7.67 -2.09 -11.79
N TYR A 36 -8.98 -2.31 -11.79
CA TYR A 36 -9.86 -1.73 -10.77
C TYR A 36 -9.45 -2.17 -9.36
N ALA A 37 -9.46 -1.23 -8.43
CA ALA A 37 -9.40 -1.56 -7.02
C ALA A 37 -10.70 -2.26 -6.57
N HIS A 38 -10.55 -3.23 -5.71
CA HIS A 38 -11.69 -3.97 -5.17
C HIS A 38 -12.02 -3.55 -3.73
N ILE A 39 -13.19 -3.97 -3.24
CA ILE A 39 -13.65 -3.59 -1.89
C ILE A 39 -12.63 -3.93 -0.79
N GLY A 40 -11.83 -5.01 -0.93
CA GLY A 40 -10.76 -5.33 0.00
C GLY A 40 -9.67 -4.25 0.07
N ASN A 41 -9.27 -3.69 -1.09
CA ASN A 41 -8.33 -2.56 -1.13
C ASN A 41 -8.95 -1.32 -0.48
N MET A 42 -10.23 -1.03 -0.78
CA MET A 42 -10.92 0.13 -0.21
C MET A 42 -10.98 0.10 1.32
N ARG A 43 -11.00 -1.08 1.95
CA ARG A 43 -10.90 -1.21 3.40
C ARG A 43 -9.63 -0.62 3.97
N ALA A 44 -8.49 -0.76 3.27
CA ALA A 44 -7.21 -0.17 3.70
C ALA A 44 -7.25 1.36 3.64
N TYR A 45 -7.84 1.93 2.60
CA TYR A 45 -7.97 3.39 2.47
C TYR A 45 -8.98 3.99 3.45
N ILE A 46 -10.08 3.27 3.75
CA ILE A 46 -11.04 3.65 4.81
C ILE A 46 -10.33 3.63 6.17
N PHE A 47 -9.47 2.67 6.43
CA PHE A 47 -8.68 2.61 7.66
C PHE A 47 -7.72 3.80 7.76
N ALA A 48 -6.94 4.09 6.72
CA ALA A 48 -6.00 5.21 6.70
C ALA A 48 -6.71 6.57 6.90
N ASP A 49 -7.86 6.78 6.24
CA ASP A 49 -8.71 7.95 6.43
C ASP A 49 -9.25 8.07 7.86
N THR A 50 -9.69 6.96 8.43
CA THR A 50 -10.20 6.94 9.82
C THR A 50 -9.10 7.29 10.82
N LEU A 51 -7.89 6.77 10.61
CA LEU A 51 -6.71 7.10 11.41
C LEU A 51 -6.39 8.59 11.30
N LYS A 52 -6.33 9.13 10.07
CA LYS A 52 -6.12 10.56 9.82
C LYS A 52 -7.14 11.41 10.58
N ARG A 53 -8.43 11.15 10.37
CA ARG A 53 -9.51 11.90 11.06
C ARG A 53 -9.44 11.79 12.58
N MET A 54 -9.07 10.65 13.12
CA MET A 54 -8.89 10.46 14.55
C MET A 54 -7.75 11.31 15.10
N LEU A 55 -6.63 11.38 14.39
CA LEU A 55 -5.50 12.24 14.76
C LEU A 55 -5.87 13.72 14.68
N GLU A 56 -6.55 14.14 13.62
CA GLU A 56 -7.02 15.53 13.44
C GLU A 56 -8.07 15.94 14.49
N TYR A 57 -8.99 15.04 14.82
CA TYR A 57 -9.97 15.25 15.90
C TYR A 57 -9.29 15.48 17.26
N ASN A 58 -8.10 14.89 17.48
CA ASN A 58 -7.29 15.13 18.68
C ASN A 58 -6.34 16.33 18.55
N GLY A 59 -6.53 17.20 17.56
CA GLY A 59 -5.83 18.47 17.40
C GLY A 59 -4.45 18.36 16.72
N LEU A 60 -4.13 17.23 16.09
CA LEU A 60 -2.89 17.05 15.36
C LEU A 60 -3.11 17.37 13.87
N LYS A 61 -2.22 18.12 13.25
CA LYS A 61 -2.20 18.29 11.80
C LYS A 61 -1.60 17.02 11.17
N VAL A 62 -2.25 16.47 10.15
CA VAL A 62 -1.72 15.26 9.45
C VAL A 62 -1.24 15.61 8.05
N ASN A 63 0.06 15.44 7.82
CA ASN A 63 0.65 15.47 6.48
C ASN A 63 0.62 14.04 5.92
N HIS A 64 -0.41 13.73 5.14
CA HIS A 64 -0.66 12.41 4.59
C HIS A 64 -0.20 12.33 3.14
N VAL A 65 0.72 11.42 2.87
CA VAL A 65 1.22 11.10 1.51
C VAL A 65 0.73 9.73 1.10
N MET A 66 0.25 9.61 -0.14
CA MET A 66 -0.14 8.35 -0.76
C MET A 66 0.42 8.28 -2.18
N ASN A 67 0.99 7.14 -2.55
CA ASN A 67 1.45 6.92 -3.92
C ASN A 67 0.34 6.40 -4.83
N ILE A 68 0.60 6.51 -6.12
CA ILE A 68 -0.05 5.74 -7.20
C ILE A 68 1.07 4.97 -7.90
N THR A 69 1.04 3.65 -7.81
CA THR A 69 1.97 2.80 -8.57
C THR A 69 1.48 2.67 -10.01
N ASP A 70 1.98 3.54 -10.84
CA ASP A 70 1.69 3.63 -12.28
C ASP A 70 2.87 3.17 -13.14
N VAL A 71 3.86 2.54 -12.53
CA VAL A 71 4.95 1.79 -13.18
C VAL A 71 4.59 0.32 -13.21
N GLY A 72 5.05 -0.39 -14.24
CA GLY A 72 4.91 -1.83 -14.31
C GLY A 72 5.78 -2.54 -13.29
N HIS A 73 5.28 -3.64 -12.73
CA HIS A 73 6.05 -4.54 -11.89
C HIS A 73 5.61 -6.00 -12.09
N LEU A 74 6.51 -6.92 -11.77
CA LEU A 74 6.33 -8.33 -12.04
C LEU A 74 5.19 -8.95 -11.23
N THR A 75 4.60 -10.02 -11.74
CA THR A 75 3.42 -10.66 -11.13
C THR A 75 3.71 -11.35 -9.82
N SER A 76 4.96 -11.76 -9.60
CA SER A 76 5.41 -12.45 -8.39
C SER A 76 6.14 -11.48 -7.46
N ASP A 77 5.90 -11.61 -6.15
CA ASP A 77 6.66 -10.91 -5.11
C ASP A 77 8.14 -11.40 -5.05
N ALA A 78 8.49 -12.43 -5.82
CA ALA A 78 9.85 -12.97 -5.97
C ALA A 78 10.59 -12.41 -7.21
N ASP A 79 10.17 -11.28 -7.75
CA ASP A 79 10.74 -10.62 -8.94
C ASP A 79 10.71 -11.50 -10.20
N THR A 80 9.67 -12.31 -10.36
CA THR A 80 9.49 -13.18 -11.54
C THR A 80 8.11 -13.02 -12.15
N GLY A 81 7.96 -13.47 -13.40
CA GLY A 81 6.70 -13.47 -14.13
C GLY A 81 6.55 -12.29 -15.08
N GLU A 82 5.35 -12.12 -15.59
CA GLU A 82 5.00 -11.09 -16.57
C GLU A 82 4.70 -9.76 -15.84
N ASP A 83 5.06 -8.64 -16.46
CA ASP A 83 4.69 -7.32 -15.95
C ASP A 83 3.17 -7.11 -15.98
N LYS A 84 2.60 -6.71 -14.84
CA LYS A 84 1.14 -6.55 -14.67
C LYS A 84 0.57 -5.42 -15.52
N MET A 85 1.31 -4.31 -15.67
CA MET A 85 0.88 -3.15 -16.44
C MET A 85 0.91 -3.46 -17.94
N GLU A 86 2.00 -4.09 -18.41
CA GLU A 86 2.11 -4.52 -19.79
C GLU A 86 1.08 -5.57 -20.18
N LYS A 87 0.80 -6.49 -19.25
CA LYS A 87 -0.25 -7.49 -19.46
C LYS A 87 -1.61 -6.82 -19.63
N ALA A 88 -1.94 -5.85 -18.78
CA ALA A 88 -3.16 -5.07 -18.89
C ALA A 88 -3.21 -4.30 -20.21
N ALA A 89 -2.13 -3.62 -20.57
CA ALA A 89 -2.00 -2.86 -21.82
C ALA A 89 -2.24 -3.75 -23.05
N ARG A 90 -1.58 -4.91 -23.12
CA ARG A 90 -1.80 -5.86 -24.21
C ARG A 90 -3.22 -6.41 -24.25
N SER A 91 -3.81 -6.74 -23.11
CA SER A 91 -5.16 -7.30 -23.06
C SER A 91 -6.26 -6.32 -23.43
N GLU A 92 -6.04 -5.02 -23.20
CA GLU A 92 -6.99 -3.95 -23.50
C GLU A 92 -6.66 -3.22 -24.82
N GLY A 93 -5.51 -3.51 -25.44
CA GLY A 93 -5.06 -2.84 -26.67
C GLY A 93 -4.78 -1.35 -26.46
N ARG A 94 -4.27 -0.97 -25.29
CA ARG A 94 -3.98 0.41 -24.88
C ARG A 94 -2.53 0.59 -24.49
N ASP A 95 -2.05 1.82 -24.52
CA ASP A 95 -0.76 2.19 -23.96
C ASP A 95 -0.74 2.03 -22.41
N PRO A 96 0.36 1.58 -21.78
CA PRO A 96 0.45 1.46 -20.32
C PRO A 96 0.13 2.75 -19.55
N TYR A 97 0.52 3.90 -20.06
CA TYR A 97 0.21 5.20 -19.43
C TYR A 97 -1.28 5.53 -19.50
N GLU A 98 -1.95 5.16 -20.60
CA GLU A 98 -3.41 5.28 -20.72
C GLU A 98 -4.14 4.35 -19.74
N ILE A 99 -3.64 3.11 -19.57
CA ILE A 99 -4.14 2.15 -18.57
C ILE A 99 -4.02 2.75 -17.17
N ALA A 100 -2.83 3.25 -16.81
CA ALA A 100 -2.59 3.85 -15.51
C ALA A 100 -3.49 5.07 -15.26
N ALA A 101 -3.63 5.95 -16.23
CA ALA A 101 -4.51 7.12 -16.13
C ALA A 101 -5.98 6.72 -15.95
N TYR A 102 -6.45 5.73 -16.71
CA TYR A 102 -7.81 5.21 -16.66
C TYR A 102 -8.15 4.64 -15.27
N TYR A 103 -7.35 3.71 -14.75
CA TYR A 103 -7.62 3.10 -13.45
C TYR A 103 -7.37 4.04 -12.27
N THR A 104 -6.43 4.98 -12.40
CA THR A 104 -6.26 6.07 -11.43
C THR A 104 -7.54 6.89 -11.29
N LYS A 105 -8.17 7.26 -12.41
CA LYS A 105 -9.43 8.02 -12.37
C LYS A 105 -10.52 7.25 -11.62
N TYR A 106 -10.73 5.97 -11.91
CA TYR A 106 -11.71 5.15 -11.21
C TYR A 106 -11.42 5.02 -9.72
N PHE A 107 -10.15 4.83 -9.35
CA PHE A 107 -9.72 4.81 -7.96
C PHE A 107 -10.10 6.12 -7.24
N MET A 108 -9.84 7.27 -7.87
CA MET A 108 -10.17 8.58 -7.31
C MET A 108 -11.69 8.78 -7.15
N ASP A 109 -12.49 8.29 -8.12
CA ASP A 109 -13.94 8.33 -8.02
C ASP A 109 -14.45 7.45 -6.86
N ASP A 110 -13.87 6.27 -6.63
CA ASP A 110 -14.19 5.38 -5.51
C ASP A 110 -13.82 6.04 -4.17
N ILE A 111 -12.62 6.62 -4.03
CA ILE A 111 -12.17 7.38 -2.84
C ILE A 111 -13.18 8.47 -2.48
N LYS A 112 -13.60 9.25 -3.48
CA LYS A 112 -14.59 10.31 -3.30
C LYS A 112 -15.95 9.76 -2.88
N SER A 113 -16.43 8.68 -3.50
CA SER A 113 -17.72 8.07 -3.19
C SER A 113 -17.77 7.51 -1.75
N LEU A 114 -16.64 7.05 -1.23
CA LEU A 114 -16.44 6.57 0.12
C LEU A 114 -16.27 7.70 1.15
N ASN A 115 -16.32 8.97 0.74
CA ASN A 115 -16.04 10.14 1.58
C ASN A 115 -14.69 10.02 2.32
N ILE A 116 -13.68 9.50 1.62
CA ILE A 116 -12.30 9.49 2.10
C ILE A 116 -11.70 10.86 1.84
N GLU A 117 -11.12 11.47 2.85
CA GLU A 117 -10.41 12.74 2.72
C GLU A 117 -9.16 12.57 1.89
N MET A 118 -8.98 13.46 0.93
CA MET A 118 -7.81 13.41 0.07
C MET A 118 -6.53 13.51 0.91
N PRO A 119 -5.53 12.66 0.63
CA PRO A 119 -4.19 12.86 1.17
C PRO A 119 -3.66 14.25 0.86
N THR A 120 -2.80 14.79 1.71
CA THR A 120 -2.13 16.08 1.49
C THR A 120 -1.36 16.07 0.17
N THR A 121 -0.75 14.91 -0.13
CA THR A 121 -0.02 14.68 -1.38
C THR A 121 -0.38 13.31 -1.95
N ILE A 122 -0.74 13.30 -3.22
CA ILE A 122 -0.79 12.09 -4.04
C ILE A 122 0.31 12.20 -5.07
N THR A 123 1.16 11.19 -5.16
CA THR A 123 2.32 11.18 -6.05
C THR A 123 2.38 9.90 -6.86
N LYS A 124 2.77 10.00 -8.13
CA LYS A 124 2.91 8.86 -9.02
C LYS A 124 4.32 8.30 -9.01
N ALA A 125 4.46 7.01 -9.17
CA ALA A 125 5.77 6.37 -9.28
C ALA A 125 6.55 6.94 -10.49
N THR A 126 5.89 7.13 -11.64
CA THR A 126 6.51 7.72 -12.85
C THR A 126 7.06 9.13 -12.65
N ASP A 127 6.52 9.92 -11.71
CA ASP A 127 7.00 11.26 -11.39
C ASP A 127 8.22 11.25 -10.43
N ASN A 128 8.67 10.07 -10.01
CA ASN A 128 9.71 9.90 -8.97
C ASN A 128 10.86 8.97 -9.41
N ILE A 129 11.01 8.69 -10.69
CA ILE A 129 12.05 7.78 -11.22
C ILE A 129 13.46 8.22 -10.76
N THR A 130 13.79 9.49 -10.88
CA THR A 130 15.08 10.03 -10.45
C THR A 130 15.35 9.80 -8.95
N GLN A 131 14.33 10.01 -8.10
CA GLN A 131 14.47 9.82 -6.65
C GLN A 131 14.66 8.35 -6.28
N MET A 132 14.01 7.44 -7.01
CA MET A 132 14.21 6.00 -6.83
C MET A 132 15.62 5.60 -7.26
N GLU A 133 16.09 6.09 -8.41
CA GLU A 133 17.44 5.85 -8.90
C GLU A 133 18.51 6.36 -7.93
N GLU A 134 18.36 7.59 -7.42
CA GLU A 134 19.24 8.17 -6.40
C GLU A 134 19.29 7.29 -5.14
N MET A 135 18.16 6.81 -4.67
CA MET A 135 18.08 5.95 -3.48
C MET A 135 18.72 4.58 -3.72
N VAL A 136 18.50 3.97 -4.90
CA VAL A 136 19.19 2.72 -5.27
C VAL A 136 20.69 2.90 -5.31
N LYS A 137 21.17 4.02 -5.89
CA LYS A 137 22.59 4.36 -5.89
C LYS A 137 23.14 4.48 -4.47
N GLU A 138 22.43 5.16 -3.57
CA GLU A 138 22.81 5.30 -2.16
C GLU A 138 22.92 3.93 -1.46
N ILE A 139 21.96 3.01 -1.71
CA ILE A 139 21.99 1.62 -1.19
C ILE A 139 23.22 0.87 -1.72
N VAL A 140 23.54 1.00 -3.00
CA VAL A 140 24.70 0.36 -3.64
C VAL A 140 26.00 0.92 -3.09
N ASP A 141 26.15 2.25 -3.01
CA ASP A 141 27.33 2.95 -2.51
C ASP A 141 27.61 2.56 -1.02
N ASN A 142 26.55 2.30 -0.23
CA ASN A 142 26.66 1.83 1.16
C ASN A 142 26.94 0.32 1.27
N GLY A 143 27.06 -0.40 0.15
CA GLY A 143 27.44 -1.82 0.11
C GLY A 143 26.30 -2.81 0.38
N TYR A 144 25.04 -2.37 0.32
CA TYR A 144 23.85 -3.22 0.46
C TYR A 144 23.27 -3.69 -0.87
N GLY A 145 23.73 -3.13 -2.00
CA GLY A 145 23.29 -3.52 -3.33
C GLY A 145 24.41 -4.20 -4.13
N TYR A 146 24.03 -5.07 -5.07
CA TYR A 146 24.93 -5.69 -6.03
C TYR A 146 24.27 -5.86 -7.39
N GLU A 147 25.11 -5.89 -8.45
CA GLU A 147 24.65 -6.06 -9.82
C GLU A 147 24.63 -7.52 -10.25
N THR A 148 23.63 -7.87 -11.04
CA THR A 148 23.49 -9.15 -11.77
C THR A 148 23.23 -8.89 -13.24
N SER A 149 23.12 -9.94 -14.06
CA SER A 149 22.70 -9.79 -15.46
C SER A 149 21.28 -9.20 -15.60
N LYS A 150 20.42 -9.36 -14.58
CA LYS A 150 19.00 -8.96 -14.57
C LYS A 150 18.75 -7.59 -13.95
N GLY A 151 19.70 -7.06 -13.18
CA GLY A 151 19.52 -5.76 -12.52
C GLY A 151 20.34 -5.60 -11.24
N ILE A 152 19.89 -4.67 -10.40
CA ILE A 152 20.47 -4.38 -9.09
C ILE A 152 19.60 -5.02 -8.03
N TYR A 153 20.21 -5.78 -7.14
CA TYR A 153 19.54 -6.50 -6.06
C TYR A 153 20.05 -6.04 -4.69
N PHE A 154 19.17 -6.07 -3.71
CA PHE A 154 19.49 -5.83 -2.31
C PHE A 154 20.04 -7.12 -1.69
N ASP A 155 21.18 -7.03 -1.00
CA ASP A 155 21.82 -8.11 -0.26
C ASP A 155 21.32 -8.11 1.20
N ILE A 156 20.32 -8.93 1.49
CA ILE A 156 19.72 -8.99 2.84
C ILE A 156 20.72 -9.51 3.90
N THR A 157 21.78 -10.19 3.49
CA THR A 157 22.80 -10.73 4.43
C THR A 157 23.63 -9.65 5.09
N LYS A 158 23.58 -8.42 4.56
CA LYS A 158 24.24 -7.25 5.14
C LYS A 158 23.47 -6.63 6.30
N LEU A 159 22.19 -6.97 6.46
CA LEU A 159 21.39 -6.51 7.59
C LEU A 159 21.60 -7.37 8.81
N GLU A 160 21.75 -6.74 9.98
CA GLU A 160 21.85 -7.45 11.26
C GLU A 160 20.61 -8.31 11.54
N LYS A 161 19.44 -7.82 11.14
CA LYS A 161 18.16 -8.50 11.30
C LYS A 161 17.26 -8.27 10.08
N TYR A 162 16.84 -9.38 9.47
CA TYR A 162 15.81 -9.44 8.43
C TYR A 162 15.13 -10.81 8.49
N PRO A 163 13.81 -10.94 8.49
CA PRO A 163 12.80 -9.87 8.52
C PRO A 163 12.65 -9.21 9.90
N VAL A 164 11.98 -8.04 9.96
CA VAL A 164 11.81 -7.23 11.17
C VAL A 164 10.34 -7.13 11.60
N LEU A 165 9.40 -6.96 10.64
CA LEU A 165 7.95 -6.83 10.89
C LEU A 165 7.26 -8.18 11.02
N SER A 166 7.63 -9.14 10.18
CA SER A 166 7.08 -10.46 10.21
C SER A 166 7.86 -11.33 11.20
N ASN A 167 7.15 -12.01 12.08
CA ASN A 167 7.77 -13.03 12.95
C ASN A 167 8.12 -14.32 12.20
N ASN A 168 7.86 -14.36 10.88
CA ASN A 168 8.16 -15.51 10.05
C ASN A 168 9.68 -15.65 9.90
N LYS A 169 10.23 -16.71 10.43
CA LYS A 169 11.57 -17.16 10.06
C LYS A 169 11.56 -17.37 8.54
N LEU A 170 12.63 -16.95 7.86
CA LEU A 170 12.84 -17.15 6.41
C LEU A 170 12.57 -18.60 5.93
N SER A 171 12.64 -19.57 6.84
CA SER A 171 12.29 -20.97 6.61
C SER A 171 10.78 -21.27 6.39
N GLY A 172 9.88 -20.30 6.59
CA GLY A 172 8.43 -20.46 6.43
C GLY A 172 7.88 -20.05 5.07
N GLN A 173 8.67 -19.40 4.22
CA GLN A 173 8.26 -19.05 2.85
C GLN A 173 8.25 -20.24 1.88
N GLU A 174 8.71 -21.43 2.32
CA GLU A 174 8.76 -22.64 1.49
C GLU A 174 7.40 -23.33 1.26
N ALA A 175 6.34 -22.92 1.91
CA ALA A 175 5.06 -23.60 1.81
C ALA A 175 4.27 -23.20 0.54
N GLY A 176 4.71 -23.70 -0.63
CA GLY A 176 3.83 -23.88 -1.78
C GLY A 176 4.16 -23.18 -3.09
N ALA A 177 5.15 -22.33 -3.20
CA ALA A 177 5.63 -21.83 -4.46
C ALA A 177 6.95 -22.56 -4.85
N ARG A 178 6.97 -23.25 -5.99
CA ARG A 178 8.22 -23.55 -6.71
C ARG A 178 8.75 -22.21 -7.22
N ILE A 179 9.49 -21.49 -6.37
CA ILE A 179 10.26 -20.32 -6.79
C ILE A 179 11.43 -20.88 -7.59
N GLU A 180 11.51 -20.56 -8.88
CA GLU A 180 12.74 -20.74 -9.63
C GLU A 180 13.80 -19.90 -8.93
N VAL A 181 14.75 -20.57 -8.30
CA VAL A 181 15.86 -19.89 -7.60
C VAL A 181 16.73 -19.25 -8.66
N ASP A 182 16.80 -17.94 -8.69
CA ASP A 182 17.71 -17.22 -9.57
C ASP A 182 19.16 -17.51 -9.13
N PRO A 183 19.96 -18.19 -9.95
CA PRO A 183 21.32 -18.59 -9.59
C PRO A 183 22.29 -17.41 -9.39
N GLU A 184 21.92 -16.19 -9.85
CA GLU A 184 22.71 -14.98 -9.67
C GLU A 184 22.42 -14.27 -8.35
N LYS A 185 21.32 -14.61 -7.66
CA LYS A 185 21.04 -14.08 -6.32
C LYS A 185 22.01 -14.70 -5.28
N ARG A 186 22.62 -13.86 -4.45
CA ARG A 186 23.50 -14.30 -3.36
C ARG A 186 22.73 -15.03 -2.28
N ASN A 187 21.50 -14.60 -2.03
CA ASN A 187 20.55 -15.23 -1.13
C ASN A 187 19.18 -15.33 -1.83
N PRO A 188 18.44 -16.44 -1.72
CA PRO A 188 17.10 -16.56 -2.33
C PRO A 188 16.11 -15.45 -1.93
N ALA A 189 16.28 -14.86 -0.75
CA ALA A 189 15.45 -13.77 -0.27
C ALA A 189 15.92 -12.37 -0.68
N ASP A 190 17.04 -12.24 -1.41
CA ASP A 190 17.43 -10.98 -2.02
C ASP A 190 16.36 -10.53 -3.01
N PHE A 191 16.12 -9.24 -3.10
CA PHE A 191 15.04 -8.67 -3.92
C PHE A 191 15.55 -7.56 -4.83
N ALA A 192 14.83 -7.36 -5.93
CA ALA A 192 15.22 -6.38 -6.93
C ALA A 192 15.03 -4.94 -6.44
N LEU A 193 16.06 -4.13 -6.60
CA LEU A 193 16.02 -2.68 -6.44
C LEU A 193 15.73 -1.99 -7.77
N TRP A 194 16.40 -2.47 -8.85
CA TRP A 194 16.31 -1.91 -10.19
C TRP A 194 16.46 -3.02 -11.21
N ILE A 195 15.57 -3.10 -12.20
CA ILE A 195 15.47 -4.25 -13.11
C ILE A 195 15.87 -3.82 -14.52
N LYS A 196 16.81 -4.52 -15.16
CA LYS A 196 17.17 -4.29 -16.56
C LYS A 196 16.00 -4.65 -17.47
N ALA A 197 15.58 -3.68 -18.28
CA ALA A 197 14.40 -3.84 -19.12
C ALA A 197 14.69 -4.75 -20.32
N PRO A 198 13.84 -5.77 -20.59
CA PRO A 198 13.85 -6.45 -21.89
C PRO A 198 13.62 -5.45 -23.03
N LYS A 199 14.06 -5.81 -24.24
CA LYS A 199 13.99 -4.91 -25.39
C LYS A 199 12.56 -4.40 -25.65
N GLU A 200 11.60 -5.26 -25.53
CA GLU A 200 10.16 -5.03 -25.76
C GLU A 200 9.42 -4.39 -24.57
N HIS A 201 10.08 -4.23 -23.42
CA HIS A 201 9.46 -3.61 -22.26
C HIS A 201 9.11 -2.14 -22.56
N LEU A 202 7.88 -1.72 -22.27
CA LEU A 202 7.36 -0.41 -22.68
C LEU A 202 7.74 0.71 -21.70
N MET A 203 7.61 0.44 -20.39
CA MET A 203 7.88 1.42 -19.33
C MET A 203 9.32 1.27 -18.81
N LYS A 204 10.26 1.98 -19.43
CA LYS A 204 11.69 1.88 -19.11
C LYS A 204 12.37 3.23 -19.25
N TRP A 205 13.41 3.43 -18.47
CA TRP A 205 14.15 4.68 -18.37
C TRP A 205 15.66 4.43 -18.53
N GLU A 206 16.37 5.40 -19.06
CA GLU A 206 17.83 5.41 -18.99
C GLU A 206 18.27 5.59 -17.53
N SER A 207 19.21 4.78 -17.09
CA SER A 207 19.76 4.80 -15.74
C SER A 207 21.25 4.52 -15.74
N PRO A 208 21.98 4.66 -14.63
CA PRO A 208 23.37 4.26 -14.52
C PRO A 208 23.62 2.78 -14.84
N TRP A 209 22.59 1.96 -14.77
CA TRP A 209 22.66 0.51 -15.04
C TRP A 209 22.10 0.12 -16.42
N GLY A 210 21.94 1.12 -17.30
CA GLY A 210 21.36 0.97 -18.63
C GLY A 210 19.84 1.13 -18.64
N LEU A 211 19.22 0.74 -19.76
CA LEU A 211 17.78 0.84 -19.96
C LEU A 211 17.04 -0.12 -19.04
N SER A 212 16.24 0.40 -18.12
CA SER A 212 15.75 -0.34 -16.94
C SER A 212 14.54 0.32 -16.29
N TYR A 213 14.00 -0.30 -15.24
CA TYR A 213 12.85 0.21 -14.47
C TYR A 213 12.98 -0.15 -12.98
N PRO A 214 12.28 0.59 -12.08
CA PRO A 214 12.38 0.35 -10.65
C PRO A 214 11.77 -0.99 -10.24
N GLY A 215 12.32 -1.61 -9.20
CA GLY A 215 11.66 -2.66 -8.44
C GLY A 215 10.45 -2.12 -7.67
N TRP A 216 9.52 -2.98 -7.29
CA TRP A 216 8.27 -2.56 -6.66
C TRP A 216 8.44 -1.83 -5.32
N HIS A 217 9.40 -2.24 -4.50
CA HIS A 217 9.51 -1.75 -3.12
C HIS A 217 10.17 -0.37 -3.04
N ILE A 218 11.08 -0.06 -3.97
CA ILE A 218 11.83 1.21 -3.97
C ILE A 218 10.91 2.43 -4.21
N GLU A 219 9.75 2.22 -4.84
CA GLU A 219 8.78 3.26 -5.09
C GLU A 219 8.36 3.95 -3.79
N CYS A 220 7.83 3.16 -2.83
CA CYS A 220 7.34 3.68 -1.55
C CYS A 220 8.47 4.23 -0.70
N SER A 221 9.63 3.58 -0.69
CA SER A 221 10.81 4.05 0.05
C SER A 221 11.30 5.41 -0.44
N ALA A 222 11.44 5.60 -1.75
CA ALA A 222 11.91 6.85 -2.32
C ALA A 222 10.85 7.98 -2.22
N MET A 223 9.57 7.67 -2.47
CA MET A 223 8.49 8.65 -2.38
C MET A 223 8.24 9.09 -0.94
N SER A 224 8.27 8.17 0.04
CA SER A 224 8.15 8.56 1.46
C SER A 224 9.31 9.45 1.88
N LYS A 225 10.55 9.11 1.50
CA LYS A 225 11.74 9.96 1.74
C LYS A 225 11.57 11.36 1.14
N ARG A 226 11.13 11.45 -0.12
CA ARG A 226 10.97 12.72 -0.84
C ARG A 226 10.01 13.68 -0.14
N PHE A 227 8.85 13.18 0.28
CA PHE A 227 7.75 14.03 0.78
C PHE A 227 7.68 14.15 2.30
N LEU A 228 8.19 13.17 3.04
CA LEU A 228 8.13 13.15 4.50
C LEU A 228 9.51 13.21 5.17
N GLY A 229 10.58 12.98 4.40
CA GLY A 229 11.95 12.87 4.92
C GLY A 229 12.30 11.43 5.29
N GLU A 230 13.53 11.23 5.75
CA GLU A 230 14.07 9.90 6.07
C GLU A 230 13.41 9.25 7.29
N ASN A 231 12.75 10.04 8.12
CA ASN A 231 12.01 9.57 9.30
C ASN A 231 10.64 10.25 9.38
N PHE A 232 9.59 9.44 9.54
CA PHE A 232 8.21 9.90 9.66
C PHE A 232 7.44 9.08 10.71
N ASP A 233 6.22 9.48 11.05
CA ASP A 233 5.52 8.93 12.20
C ASP A 233 4.87 7.59 11.93
N ILE A 234 4.07 7.50 10.85
CA ILE A 234 3.18 6.35 10.63
C ILE A 234 3.25 5.87 9.18
N HIS A 235 3.46 4.57 9.00
CA HIS A 235 3.29 3.88 7.72
C HIS A 235 2.10 2.92 7.78
N THR A 236 1.19 2.98 6.80
CA THR A 236 0.00 2.13 6.77
C THR A 236 -0.10 1.28 5.50
N GLY A 237 -0.69 0.09 5.63
CA GLY A 237 -0.98 -0.81 4.51
C GLY A 237 -1.88 -1.98 4.89
N GLY A 238 -2.05 -2.94 4.00
CA GLY A 238 -2.68 -4.21 4.29
C GLY A 238 -1.70 -5.18 4.99
N VAL A 239 -2.22 -6.18 5.70
CA VAL A 239 -1.39 -7.23 6.31
C VAL A 239 -0.61 -8.05 5.29
N ASP A 240 -1.02 -8.06 4.04
CA ASP A 240 -0.33 -8.67 2.90
C ASP A 240 1.01 -7.97 2.58
N HIS A 241 1.18 -6.71 2.95
CA HIS A 241 2.45 -5.99 2.79
C HIS A 241 3.50 -6.38 3.82
N ILE A 242 3.09 -6.91 4.98
CA ILE A 242 4.01 -7.24 6.10
C ILE A 242 5.14 -8.16 5.65
N PRO A 243 4.88 -9.33 5.01
CA PRO A 243 5.93 -10.33 4.82
C PRO A 243 6.97 -9.98 3.75
N VAL A 244 6.65 -9.05 2.83
CA VAL A 244 7.52 -8.74 1.69
C VAL A 244 7.67 -7.24 1.48
N HIS A 245 6.58 -6.53 1.12
CA HIS A 245 6.67 -5.14 0.67
C HIS A 245 7.25 -4.20 1.73
N HIS A 246 6.64 -4.15 2.90
CA HIS A 246 7.10 -3.28 4.01
C HIS A 246 8.40 -3.76 4.65
N GLU A 247 8.66 -5.08 4.68
CA GLU A 247 9.97 -5.60 5.09
C GLU A 247 11.08 -5.06 4.18
N ASN A 248 10.84 -5.08 2.87
CA ASN A 248 11.81 -4.62 1.89
C ASN A 248 11.97 -3.10 1.91
N GLU A 249 10.92 -2.33 2.19
CA GLU A 249 11.04 -0.89 2.41
C GLU A 249 11.91 -0.58 3.63
N ILE A 250 11.74 -1.30 4.74
CA ILE A 250 12.61 -1.18 5.92
C ILE A 250 14.06 -1.52 5.57
N ALA A 251 14.26 -2.61 4.82
CA ALA A 251 15.59 -3.02 4.38
C ALA A 251 16.25 -1.94 3.51
N GLN A 252 15.53 -1.40 2.52
CA GLN A 252 15.99 -0.32 1.65
C GLN A 252 16.38 0.93 2.43
N CYS A 253 15.53 1.37 3.37
CA CYS A 253 15.79 2.55 4.18
C CYS A 253 16.99 2.34 5.13
N LYS A 254 17.15 1.13 5.70
CA LYS A 254 18.35 0.79 6.47
C LYS A 254 19.61 0.77 5.61
N GLY A 255 19.52 0.27 4.38
CA GLY A 255 20.63 0.28 3.44
C GLY A 255 21.02 1.69 2.98
N ALA A 256 20.03 2.57 2.79
CA ALA A 256 20.27 3.93 2.36
C ALA A 256 20.76 4.84 3.51
N PHE A 257 20.06 4.87 4.66
CA PHE A 257 20.32 5.83 5.74
C PHE A 257 20.52 5.22 7.14
N GLY A 258 20.58 3.90 7.26
CA GLY A 258 20.96 3.21 8.51
C GLY A 258 19.84 3.02 9.54
N HIS A 259 18.59 3.44 9.26
CA HIS A 259 17.48 3.33 10.22
C HIS A 259 16.13 3.00 9.57
N ASN A 260 15.13 2.65 10.38
CA ASN A 260 13.76 2.47 9.94
C ASN A 260 13.15 3.81 9.53
N PRO A 261 12.34 3.88 8.44
CA PRO A 261 11.75 5.13 7.99
C PRO A 261 10.57 5.58 8.87
N ALA A 262 9.82 4.66 9.45
CA ALA A 262 8.61 4.97 10.23
C ALA A 262 8.67 4.44 11.65
N ASN A 263 8.15 5.24 12.60
CA ASN A 263 8.08 4.85 14.01
C ASN A 263 6.94 3.86 14.28
N PHE A 264 5.81 4.01 13.58
CA PHE A 264 4.64 3.15 13.71
C PHE A 264 4.30 2.52 12.37
N TRP A 265 4.17 1.19 12.37
CA TRP A 265 3.69 0.41 11.24
C TRP A 265 2.30 -0.13 11.57
N MET A 266 1.30 0.25 10.77
CA MET A 266 -0.09 -0.08 11.06
C MET A 266 -0.74 -0.80 9.87
N HIS A 267 -1.30 -1.98 10.14
CA HIS A 267 -1.83 -2.85 9.08
C HIS A 267 -3.29 -3.20 9.31
N VAL A 268 -4.07 -3.14 8.23
CA VAL A 268 -5.46 -3.59 8.22
C VAL A 268 -5.54 -5.04 7.76
N GLU A 269 -6.36 -5.82 8.45
CA GLU A 269 -6.56 -7.26 8.19
C GLU A 269 -7.44 -7.49 6.96
N PHE A 270 -7.39 -8.67 6.39
CA PHE A 270 -8.09 -9.05 5.16
C PHE A 270 -9.61 -8.89 5.25
N LEU A 271 -10.19 -8.56 4.08
CA LEU A 271 -11.61 -8.74 3.81
C LEU A 271 -11.83 -10.13 3.19
N LEU A 272 -12.65 -10.94 3.83
CA LEU A 272 -13.13 -12.21 3.29
C LEU A 272 -14.44 -11.99 2.55
N ILE A 273 -14.77 -12.85 1.59
CA ILE A 273 -16.06 -12.90 0.91
C ILE A 273 -16.69 -14.26 1.21
N ASP A 274 -17.86 -14.24 1.86
CA ASP A 274 -18.59 -15.46 2.25
C ASP A 274 -17.68 -16.49 2.95
N ASN A 275 -16.89 -16.02 3.92
CA ASN A 275 -15.86 -16.77 4.65
C ASN A 275 -14.70 -17.33 3.81
N GLY A 276 -14.63 -16.99 2.52
CA GLY A 276 -13.58 -17.41 1.60
C GLY A 276 -12.60 -16.28 1.25
N LYS A 277 -11.47 -16.67 0.68
CA LYS A 277 -10.51 -15.72 0.12
C LYS A 277 -11.07 -15.10 -1.17
N MET A 278 -10.82 -13.81 -1.37
CA MET A 278 -11.13 -13.13 -2.63
C MET A 278 -10.19 -13.61 -3.73
N SER A 279 -10.72 -14.03 -4.88
CA SER A 279 -9.89 -14.44 -6.02
C SER A 279 -10.61 -14.27 -7.36
N LYS A 280 -9.82 -14.04 -8.43
CA LYS A 280 -10.34 -13.95 -9.81
C LYS A 280 -10.98 -15.26 -10.27
N SER A 281 -10.41 -16.40 -9.89
CA SER A 281 -10.91 -17.74 -10.26
C SER A 281 -12.28 -18.04 -9.65
N LEU A 282 -12.57 -17.54 -8.45
CA LEU A 282 -13.86 -17.68 -7.78
C LEU A 282 -14.88 -16.63 -8.22
N LYS A 283 -14.50 -15.66 -9.07
CA LYS A 283 -15.36 -14.57 -9.53
C LYS A 283 -16.06 -13.82 -8.37
N ASN A 284 -15.40 -13.73 -7.22
CA ASN A 284 -15.92 -13.10 -6.01
C ASN A 284 -15.17 -11.79 -5.68
N ILE A 285 -14.58 -11.13 -6.68
CA ILE A 285 -13.96 -9.81 -6.56
C ILE A 285 -15.02 -8.77 -6.88
N TYR A 286 -15.33 -7.91 -5.91
CA TYR A 286 -16.34 -6.85 -6.06
C TYR A 286 -15.68 -5.48 -5.98
N ARG A 287 -16.19 -4.54 -6.80
CA ARG A 287 -15.86 -3.11 -6.80
C ARG A 287 -16.94 -2.33 -6.05
N ILE A 288 -16.70 -1.09 -5.75
CA ILE A 288 -17.73 -0.20 -5.17
C ILE A 288 -18.94 -0.06 -6.13
N SER A 289 -18.70 0.05 -7.44
CA SER A 289 -19.76 0.08 -8.45
C SER A 289 -20.65 -1.17 -8.42
N ASP A 290 -20.08 -2.36 -8.21
CA ASP A 290 -20.85 -3.61 -8.15
C ASP A 290 -21.79 -3.66 -6.92
N LEU A 291 -21.41 -2.99 -5.84
CA LEU A 291 -22.26 -2.81 -4.66
C LEU A 291 -23.40 -1.82 -4.95
N GLN A 292 -23.08 -0.71 -5.62
CA GLN A 292 -24.06 0.32 -5.99
C GLN A 292 -25.14 -0.24 -6.92
N GLU A 293 -24.76 -1.07 -7.89
CA GLU A 293 -25.71 -1.78 -8.77
C GLU A 293 -26.69 -2.69 -7.97
N LYS A 294 -26.27 -3.16 -6.80
CA LYS A 294 -27.12 -3.96 -5.88
C LYS A 294 -27.82 -3.11 -4.81
N GLY A 295 -27.84 -1.78 -4.96
CA GLY A 295 -28.51 -0.85 -4.06
C GLY A 295 -27.77 -0.64 -2.72
N ILE A 296 -26.47 -0.89 -2.67
CA ILE A 296 -25.62 -0.66 -1.51
C ILE A 296 -24.73 0.54 -1.82
N GLU A 297 -24.95 1.66 -1.15
CA GLU A 297 -24.17 2.87 -1.32
C GLU A 297 -22.73 2.69 -0.83
N ALA A 298 -21.78 3.44 -1.40
CA ALA A 298 -20.39 3.44 -0.95
C ALA A 298 -20.24 3.78 0.55
N LEU A 299 -21.03 4.72 1.05
CA LEU A 299 -21.04 5.05 2.50
C LEU A 299 -21.61 3.91 3.36
N ALA A 300 -22.50 3.08 2.84
CA ALA A 300 -22.97 1.89 3.55
C ALA A 300 -21.85 0.84 3.64
N TYR A 301 -21.05 0.68 2.57
CA TYR A 301 -19.85 -0.15 2.63
C TYR A 301 -18.82 0.40 3.62
N ARG A 302 -18.59 1.71 3.65
CA ARG A 302 -17.73 2.34 4.66
C ARG A 302 -18.24 2.04 6.08
N LEU A 303 -19.53 2.17 6.34
CA LEU A 303 -20.13 1.83 7.64
C LEU A 303 -19.98 0.35 7.97
N PHE A 304 -20.12 -0.53 6.96
CA PHE A 304 -19.87 -1.96 7.11
C PHE A 304 -18.44 -2.26 7.55
N CYS A 305 -17.43 -1.55 7.01
CA CYS A 305 -16.03 -1.71 7.41
C CYS A 305 -15.80 -1.42 8.90
N PHE A 306 -16.63 -0.59 9.54
CA PHE A 306 -16.55 -0.29 10.96
C PHE A 306 -17.22 -1.33 11.88
N SER A 307 -17.86 -2.35 11.31
CA SER A 307 -18.48 -3.44 12.10
C SER A 307 -17.44 -4.38 12.75
N ALA A 308 -16.17 -4.30 12.33
CA ALA A 308 -15.07 -5.02 12.95
C ALA A 308 -13.86 -4.11 13.18
N HIS A 309 -13.09 -4.42 14.22
CA HIS A 309 -11.81 -3.75 14.44
C HIS A 309 -10.88 -3.96 13.23
N TYR A 310 -10.09 -2.95 12.84
CA TYR A 310 -9.26 -2.99 11.63
C TYR A 310 -8.26 -4.17 11.59
N ARG A 311 -7.81 -4.65 12.75
CA ARG A 311 -6.91 -5.80 12.90
C ARG A 311 -7.60 -7.16 12.88
N ASN A 312 -8.92 -7.20 12.75
CA ASN A 312 -9.68 -8.44 12.64
C ASN A 312 -10.08 -8.67 11.18
N LYS A 313 -10.08 -9.94 10.75
CA LYS A 313 -10.68 -10.30 9.47
C LYS A 313 -12.14 -9.87 9.47
N LEU A 314 -12.57 -9.26 8.38
CA LEU A 314 -13.96 -8.86 8.18
C LEU A 314 -14.55 -9.72 7.06
N ASN A 315 -15.66 -10.38 7.35
CA ASN A 315 -16.33 -11.22 6.37
C ASN A 315 -17.44 -10.41 5.67
N PHE A 316 -17.22 -10.10 4.40
CA PHE A 316 -18.23 -9.45 3.58
C PHE A 316 -19.27 -10.47 3.10
N THR A 317 -20.53 -10.13 3.33
CA THR A 317 -21.69 -10.73 2.69
C THR A 317 -22.62 -9.63 2.20
N PHE A 318 -23.38 -9.88 1.14
CA PHE A 318 -24.37 -8.91 0.67
C PHE A 318 -25.45 -8.63 1.71
N GLU A 319 -25.81 -9.61 2.55
CA GLU A 319 -26.74 -9.43 3.65
C GLU A 319 -26.20 -8.47 4.70
N GLY A 320 -24.94 -8.64 5.12
CA GLY A 320 -24.25 -7.72 6.05
C GLY A 320 -24.18 -6.31 5.51
N ALA A 321 -23.84 -6.16 4.21
CA ALA A 321 -23.77 -4.86 3.56
C ALA A 321 -25.16 -4.19 3.44
N LYS A 322 -26.23 -4.95 3.16
CA LYS A 322 -27.62 -4.44 3.18
C LYS A 322 -28.06 -4.01 4.59
N SER A 323 -27.62 -4.72 5.62
CA SER A 323 -27.86 -4.32 7.01
C SER A 323 -27.17 -2.99 7.34
N ALA A 324 -25.94 -2.79 6.85
CA ALA A 324 -25.23 -1.51 6.95
C ALA A 324 -25.95 -0.39 6.19
N GLN A 325 -26.50 -0.65 4.99
CA GLN A 325 -27.35 0.29 4.25
C GLN A 325 -28.58 0.70 5.05
N THR A 326 -29.25 -0.27 5.67
CA THR A 326 -30.42 0.01 6.53
C THR A 326 -30.02 0.90 7.72
N SER A 327 -28.88 0.61 8.33
CA SER A 327 -28.34 1.41 9.44
C SER A 327 -27.99 2.83 9.01
N LEU A 328 -27.36 2.99 7.85
CA LEU A 328 -27.04 4.32 7.27
C LEU A 328 -28.32 5.15 7.06
N ASN A 329 -29.37 4.52 6.50
CA ASN A 329 -30.64 5.19 6.29
C ASN A 329 -31.34 5.62 7.58
N LYS A 330 -31.22 4.80 8.67
CA LYS A 330 -31.70 5.18 9.99
C LYS A 330 -30.94 6.34 10.57
N LEU A 331 -29.60 6.34 10.47
CA LEU A 331 -28.76 7.47 10.92
C LEU A 331 -29.13 8.76 10.21
N ARG A 332 -29.29 8.73 8.89
CA ARG A 332 -29.71 9.92 8.10
C ARG A 332 -31.07 10.48 8.59
N LYS A 333 -32.05 9.62 8.85
CA LYS A 333 -33.36 10.04 9.38
C LYS A 333 -33.25 10.68 10.77
N LEU A 334 -32.36 10.19 11.61
CA LEU A 334 -32.11 10.79 12.94
C LEU A 334 -31.46 12.16 12.79
N LEU A 335 -30.46 12.29 11.91
CA LEU A 335 -29.71 13.55 11.70
C LEU A 335 -30.60 14.66 11.14
N VAL A 336 -31.54 14.35 10.23
CA VAL A 336 -32.48 15.34 9.68
C VAL A 336 -33.33 15.98 10.76
N ASN A 337 -33.57 15.29 11.88
CA ASN A 337 -34.38 15.77 12.99
C ASN A 337 -33.56 16.52 14.07
N LEU A 338 -32.23 16.63 13.90
CA LEU A 338 -31.37 17.39 14.83
C LEU A 338 -31.30 18.86 14.38
N ASP A 339 -31.62 19.75 15.28
CA ASP A 339 -31.44 21.18 15.09
C ASP A 339 -29.99 21.55 15.38
N PHE A 340 -29.19 21.62 14.32
CA PHE A 340 -27.75 21.96 14.43
C PHE A 340 -27.51 23.46 14.71
N GLU A 341 -28.53 24.32 14.56
CA GLU A 341 -28.37 25.76 14.81
C GLU A 341 -28.29 26.09 16.32
N ASN A 342 -28.75 25.20 17.20
CA ASN A 342 -28.80 25.41 18.65
C ASN A 342 -27.75 24.64 19.45
N THR A 343 -26.80 23.96 18.81
CA THR A 343 -25.66 23.30 19.49
C THR A 343 -24.47 24.24 19.49
N SER A 344 -24.34 25.08 20.49
CA SER A 344 -23.06 25.72 20.85
C SER A 344 -22.09 24.64 21.29
N PRO A 345 -20.80 24.71 20.89
CA PRO A 345 -19.78 23.76 21.31
C PRO A 345 -19.50 23.80 22.81
#